data_ff39834f64fb4d8a1ad51713c3203a62
#
_entry.id   ff39834f64fb4d8a1ad51713c3203a62
#
_cell.length_a   1.000
_cell.length_b   1.000
_cell.length_c   1.000
_cell.angle_alpha   90.00
_cell.angle_beta   90.00
_cell.angle_gamma   90.00
#
_symmetry.space_group_name_H-M   'P 1'
#
loop_
_entity.id
_entity.type
_entity.pdbx_description
1 polymer ?
#
loop_
_entity_poly.entity_id
_entity_poly.type
_entity_poly.pdbx_seq_one_letter_code
_entity_poly.pdbx_strand_id
1 'polypeptide(L)'
;MDKDNKLSTKSIISYASGDIFGGGAFTLIGLLFLNFLTDSALISGTIAGSMLLIGKIWDAVIDPFIGNLSDKTKSKYGKRRVFFLAGIFHISACFAMLWVPLNSALWVKVIYYTLAYMLFATSFSMTMVPYHALLAEMTKSYTERNKLVGVRAIFSNVSNLIAGVVPMIIIKLFADAQNGWFGMGIIFGIFYAIPWIFVFLGTKDVKEEPPIIPLKENDYFLKSWWENAKIVFKNKSYRLLLGIYIASYTAIDTFMAINIYFIKDYLNMRGSYTIFLGIFIIAQILSVPLFIKISSKKGKKISLITGILLWGGTLIIMLLIKPNSSIYFMYAASLLMGIGASGVAVTPWGILPETMDVEELISSKRREGIYSGFMTFIRQISQAVALFLTGIYIDIIGYQIASNPNEEIIQTAKTARGIKLFYSFCPTILLLIALYFTFKYPLNPKTFDIMQKEIDRLKNNGIKEDVDAKTKAICEEVTGMKYKDLYK
;
A
#
# COMPACT_ATOMS: atom_id res chain seq x y z
N MET A 1 22.17 9.07 -28.91
CA MET A 1 21.82 9.09 -27.46
C MET A 1 21.80 10.56 -27.06
N ASP A 2 20.58 11.12 -26.97
CA ASP A 2 20.37 12.53 -26.65
C ASP A 2 20.91 12.89 -25.26
N LYS A 3 21.96 13.71 -25.24
CA LYS A 3 22.52 14.29 -24.01
C LYS A 3 21.54 15.27 -23.31
N ASP A 4 20.53 15.75 -24.03
CA ASP A 4 19.60 16.79 -23.60
C ASP A 4 18.43 16.31 -22.69
N ASN A 5 18.33 14.99 -22.45
CA ASN A 5 17.19 14.42 -21.69
C ASN A 5 17.58 13.81 -20.32
N LYS A 6 18.79 14.08 -19.81
CA LYS A 6 19.19 13.58 -18.48
C LYS A 6 18.71 14.51 -17.38
N LEU A 7 17.92 13.97 -16.44
CA LEU A 7 17.58 14.68 -15.22
C LEU A 7 18.82 14.88 -14.35
N SER A 8 18.93 16.05 -13.72
CA SER A 8 20.00 16.29 -12.77
C SER A 8 19.77 15.42 -11.50
N THR A 9 20.86 14.95 -10.91
CA THR A 9 20.78 14.17 -9.64
C THR A 9 20.03 14.95 -8.56
N LYS A 10 20.22 16.27 -8.52
CA LYS A 10 19.51 17.16 -7.59
C LYS A 10 18.01 17.11 -7.83
N SER A 11 17.54 17.17 -9.07
CA SER A 11 16.12 17.11 -9.43
C SER A 11 15.51 15.75 -9.07
N ILE A 12 16.26 14.66 -9.32
CA ILE A 12 15.84 13.29 -8.96
C ILE A 12 15.66 13.14 -7.46
N ILE A 13 16.66 13.52 -6.66
CA ILE A 13 16.61 13.40 -5.20
C ILE A 13 15.50 14.29 -4.62
N SER A 14 15.43 15.54 -5.09
CA SER A 14 14.41 16.49 -4.63
C SER A 14 12.99 15.99 -4.93
N TYR A 15 12.74 15.50 -6.14
CA TYR A 15 11.44 14.91 -6.46
C TYR A 15 11.17 13.66 -5.64
N ALA A 16 12.12 12.72 -5.59
CA ALA A 16 11.96 11.46 -4.88
C ALA A 16 11.70 11.62 -3.37
N SER A 17 12.17 12.71 -2.75
CA SER A 17 11.93 12.98 -1.33
C SER A 17 10.43 13.10 -0.97
N GLY A 18 9.56 13.43 -1.92
CA GLY A 18 8.11 13.46 -1.71
C GLY A 18 7.53 12.11 -1.27
N ASP A 19 8.19 11.00 -1.61
CA ASP A 19 7.78 9.67 -1.16
C ASP A 19 8.07 9.39 0.33
N ILE A 20 8.74 10.28 1.04
CA ILE A 20 8.77 10.25 2.52
C ILE A 20 7.34 10.37 3.05
N PHE A 21 6.54 11.27 2.51
CA PHE A 21 5.13 11.39 2.85
C PHE A 21 4.31 10.24 2.25
N GLY A 22 4.50 9.97 0.95
CA GLY A 22 3.73 8.96 0.22
C GLY A 22 3.82 7.54 0.80
N GLY A 23 5.00 7.11 1.24
CA GLY A 23 5.20 5.79 1.85
C GLY A 23 4.84 5.74 3.32
N GLY A 24 5.38 6.70 4.13
CA GLY A 24 5.35 6.59 5.57
C GLY A 24 4.03 6.98 6.23
N ALA A 25 3.29 7.95 5.71
CA ALA A 25 2.13 8.50 6.40
C ALA A 25 1.01 7.46 6.59
N PHE A 26 0.60 6.76 5.53
CA PHE A 26 -0.39 5.70 5.65
C PHE A 26 0.13 4.45 6.36
N THR A 27 1.44 4.19 6.34
CA THR A 27 2.05 3.13 7.13
C THR A 27 1.91 3.42 8.63
N LEU A 28 2.22 4.65 9.07
CA LEU A 28 2.06 5.07 10.46
C LEU A 28 0.59 4.97 10.92
N ILE A 29 -0.33 5.45 10.09
CA ILE A 29 -1.78 5.35 10.36
C ILE A 29 -2.21 3.88 10.46
N GLY A 30 -1.81 3.04 9.52
CA GLY A 30 -2.16 1.62 9.51
C GLY A 30 -1.63 0.85 10.70
N LEU A 31 -0.47 1.24 11.23
CA LEU A 31 0.15 0.62 12.40
C LEU A 31 -0.47 1.07 13.73
N LEU A 32 -0.73 2.36 13.88
CA LEU A 32 -0.94 2.95 15.20
C LEU A 32 -2.28 3.66 15.39
N PHE A 33 -2.96 4.08 14.29
CA PHE A 33 -4.12 4.94 14.46
C PHE A 33 -5.32 4.20 15.07
N LEU A 34 -5.53 2.92 14.70
CA LEU A 34 -6.56 2.10 15.36
C LEU A 34 -6.26 1.95 16.87
N ASN A 35 -5.00 1.70 17.23
CA ASN A 35 -4.60 1.61 18.65
C ASN A 35 -4.73 2.93 19.39
N PHE A 36 -4.39 4.06 18.75
CA PHE A 36 -4.65 5.38 19.33
C PHE A 36 -6.13 5.62 19.60
N LEU A 37 -7.00 5.26 18.67
CA LEU A 37 -8.45 5.44 18.82
C LEU A 37 -9.01 4.56 19.95
N THR A 38 -8.52 3.32 20.10
CA THR A 38 -9.01 2.41 21.15
C THR A 38 -8.41 2.75 22.52
N ASP A 39 -7.12 2.94 22.62
CA ASP A 39 -6.42 3.01 23.91
C ASP A 39 -6.28 4.44 24.44
N SER A 40 -6.20 5.44 23.55
CA SER A 40 -6.00 6.84 23.95
C SER A 40 -7.27 7.68 23.79
N ALA A 41 -7.98 7.53 22.68
CA ALA A 41 -9.27 8.22 22.47
C ALA A 41 -10.45 7.48 23.11
N LEU A 42 -10.26 6.24 23.57
CA LEU A 42 -11.25 5.41 24.28
C LEU A 42 -12.54 5.17 23.45
N ILE A 43 -12.34 4.79 22.19
CA ILE A 43 -13.41 4.50 21.22
C ILE A 43 -13.39 2.98 20.97
N SER A 44 -14.58 2.35 20.87
CA SER A 44 -14.64 0.91 20.57
C SER A 44 -14.01 0.58 19.22
N GLY A 45 -13.44 -0.62 19.10
CA GLY A 45 -12.73 -1.05 17.90
C GLY A 45 -13.60 -1.01 16.65
N THR A 46 -14.88 -1.40 16.76
CA THR A 46 -15.85 -1.35 15.66
C THR A 46 -16.09 0.07 15.16
N ILE A 47 -16.30 1.02 16.09
CA ILE A 47 -16.50 2.44 15.73
C ILE A 47 -15.22 2.99 15.10
N ALA A 48 -14.06 2.75 15.72
CA ALA A 48 -12.77 3.18 15.21
C ALA A 48 -12.48 2.63 13.81
N GLY A 49 -12.70 1.33 13.58
CA GLY A 49 -12.56 0.70 12.28
C GLY A 49 -13.52 1.27 11.23
N SER A 50 -14.78 1.59 11.63
CA SER A 50 -15.76 2.22 10.75
C SER A 50 -15.33 3.62 10.31
N MET A 51 -14.74 4.41 11.21
CA MET A 51 -14.20 5.74 10.90
C MET A 51 -13.06 5.66 9.87
N LEU A 52 -12.17 4.67 10.02
CA LEU A 52 -11.10 4.41 9.07
C LEU A 52 -11.63 3.98 7.69
N LEU A 53 -12.66 3.14 7.67
CA LEU A 53 -13.33 2.73 6.43
C LEU A 53 -13.97 3.92 5.70
N ILE A 54 -14.71 4.76 6.43
CA ILE A 54 -15.33 5.99 5.86
C ILE A 54 -14.27 6.91 5.27
N GLY A 55 -13.17 7.16 5.99
CA GLY A 55 -12.09 8.00 5.52
C GLY A 55 -11.39 7.45 4.27
N LYS A 56 -11.25 6.11 4.15
CA LYS A 56 -10.69 5.48 2.95
C LYS A 56 -11.65 5.49 1.75
N ILE A 57 -12.95 5.37 1.98
CA ILE A 57 -13.95 5.58 0.92
C ILE A 57 -13.87 7.03 0.43
N TRP A 58 -13.72 7.99 1.34
CA TRP A 58 -13.54 9.39 0.99
C TRP A 58 -12.28 9.62 0.14
N ASP A 59 -11.14 9.03 0.53
CA ASP A 59 -9.88 9.06 -0.22
C ASP A 59 -10.08 8.63 -1.68
N ALA A 60 -10.77 7.51 -1.90
CA ALA A 60 -11.08 7.01 -3.23
C ALA A 60 -11.99 7.93 -4.06
N VAL A 61 -12.87 8.69 -3.40
CA VAL A 61 -13.77 9.65 -4.06
C VAL A 61 -13.05 10.95 -4.39
N ILE A 62 -12.17 11.43 -3.50
CA ILE A 62 -11.51 12.73 -3.67
C ILE A 62 -10.37 12.70 -4.69
N ASP A 63 -9.70 11.55 -4.87
CA ASP A 63 -8.55 11.40 -5.78
C ASP A 63 -8.84 11.88 -7.21
N PRO A 64 -9.91 11.40 -7.90
CA PRO A 64 -10.25 11.87 -9.24
C PRO A 64 -10.62 13.35 -9.30
N PHE A 65 -11.27 13.86 -8.24
CA PHE A 65 -11.63 15.26 -8.15
C PHE A 65 -10.37 16.14 -8.10
N ILE A 66 -9.40 15.77 -7.27
CA ILE A 66 -8.12 16.46 -7.17
C ILE A 66 -7.32 16.35 -8.48
N GLY A 67 -7.36 15.18 -9.13
CA GLY A 67 -6.72 14.99 -10.45
C GLY A 67 -7.23 16.02 -11.46
N ASN A 68 -8.55 16.11 -11.61
CA ASN A 68 -9.18 17.08 -12.51
C ASN A 68 -8.88 18.56 -12.09
N LEU A 69 -8.90 18.85 -10.80
CA LEU A 69 -8.57 20.16 -10.28
C LEU A 69 -7.12 20.54 -10.62
N SER A 70 -6.16 19.62 -10.41
CA SER A 70 -4.74 19.88 -10.69
C SER A 70 -4.46 20.08 -12.17
N ASP A 71 -5.16 19.35 -13.05
CA ASP A 71 -5.00 19.47 -14.50
C ASP A 71 -5.54 20.79 -15.06
N LYS A 72 -6.58 21.35 -14.43
CA LYS A 72 -7.20 22.63 -14.80
C LYS A 72 -6.57 23.84 -14.12
N THR A 73 -5.74 23.65 -13.11
CA THR A 73 -5.19 24.74 -12.31
C THR A 73 -4.22 25.61 -13.12
N LYS A 74 -4.41 26.91 -13.09
CA LYS A 74 -3.51 27.92 -13.67
C LYS A 74 -2.81 28.65 -12.54
N SER A 75 -1.48 28.52 -12.47
CA SER A 75 -0.68 29.19 -11.43
C SER A 75 0.66 29.67 -11.98
N LYS A 76 1.17 30.79 -11.44
CA LYS A 76 2.52 31.29 -11.73
C LYS A 76 3.64 30.31 -11.32
N TYR A 77 3.32 29.35 -10.45
CA TYR A 77 4.26 28.32 -9.99
C TYR A 77 4.19 27.02 -10.80
N GLY A 78 3.27 26.93 -11.76
CA GLY A 78 2.92 25.70 -12.48
C GLY A 78 1.61 25.09 -11.96
N LYS A 79 0.93 24.30 -12.82
CA LYS A 79 -0.38 23.70 -12.51
C LYS A 79 -0.31 22.68 -11.36
N ARG A 80 0.82 21.94 -11.23
CA ARG A 80 1.01 20.90 -10.22
C ARG A 80 1.81 21.39 -9.01
N ARG A 81 2.81 22.23 -9.21
CA ARG A 81 3.74 22.69 -8.18
C ARG A 81 3.07 23.56 -7.11
N VAL A 82 1.97 24.26 -7.44
CA VAL A 82 1.19 25.04 -6.47
C VAL A 82 0.63 24.14 -5.34
N PHE A 83 0.28 22.90 -5.65
CA PHE A 83 -0.20 21.92 -4.67
C PHE A 83 0.91 21.49 -3.70
N PHE A 84 2.15 21.41 -4.17
CA PHE A 84 3.29 21.10 -3.28
C PHE A 84 3.57 22.24 -2.33
N LEU A 85 3.48 23.48 -2.80
CA LEU A 85 3.63 24.66 -1.93
C LEU A 85 2.53 24.72 -0.87
N ALA A 86 1.28 24.46 -1.26
CA ALA A 86 0.17 24.35 -0.31
C ALA A 86 0.38 23.18 0.67
N GLY A 87 0.91 22.05 0.17
CA GLY A 87 1.19 20.84 0.95
C GLY A 87 2.06 21.08 2.19
N ILE A 88 3.02 21.99 2.12
CA ILE A 88 3.91 22.32 3.25
C ILE A 88 3.10 22.69 4.51
N PHE A 89 1.99 23.40 4.34
CA PHE A 89 1.18 23.87 5.46
C PHE A 89 0.10 22.89 5.87
N HIS A 90 -0.73 22.43 4.92
CA HIS A 90 -1.89 21.62 5.26
C HIS A 90 -1.52 20.21 5.70
N ILE A 91 -0.40 19.62 5.22
CA ILE A 91 0.04 18.29 5.64
C ILE A 91 0.36 18.27 7.14
N SER A 92 1.15 19.25 7.62
CA SER A 92 1.47 19.34 9.05
C SER A 92 0.23 19.46 9.91
N ALA A 93 -0.70 20.35 9.53
CA ALA A 93 -1.92 20.58 10.30
C ALA A 93 -2.83 19.36 10.30
N CYS A 94 -3.16 18.82 9.11
CA CYS A 94 -4.08 17.69 8.99
C CYS A 94 -3.52 16.41 9.63
N PHE A 95 -2.20 16.17 9.54
CA PHE A 95 -1.60 15.02 10.19
C PHE A 95 -1.62 15.16 11.72
N ALA A 96 -1.28 16.33 12.27
CA ALA A 96 -1.34 16.58 13.70
C ALA A 96 -2.77 16.48 14.27
N MET A 97 -3.79 16.91 13.52
CA MET A 97 -5.20 16.81 13.92
C MET A 97 -5.65 15.36 14.19
N LEU A 98 -5.06 14.37 13.52
CA LEU A 98 -5.40 12.96 13.77
C LEU A 98 -5.10 12.51 15.20
N TRP A 99 -4.11 13.11 15.84
CA TRP A 99 -3.54 12.66 17.12
C TRP A 99 -3.89 13.59 18.30
N VAL A 100 -4.81 14.52 18.09
CA VAL A 100 -5.27 15.41 19.18
C VAL A 100 -6.05 14.63 20.22
N PRO A 101 -5.67 14.65 21.50
CA PRO A 101 -6.44 14.00 22.55
C PRO A 101 -7.71 14.81 22.85
N LEU A 102 -8.87 14.18 22.72
CA LEU A 102 -10.16 14.79 23.00
C LEU A 102 -10.79 14.18 24.26
N ASN A 103 -11.03 15.02 25.26
CA ASN A 103 -11.81 14.67 26.44
C ASN A 103 -13.25 15.16 26.28
N SER A 104 -14.03 14.46 25.43
CA SER A 104 -15.38 14.85 25.05
C SER A 104 -16.31 13.65 24.99
N ALA A 105 -17.61 13.90 24.79
CA ALA A 105 -18.60 12.85 24.57
C ALA A 105 -18.25 12.00 23.33
N LEU A 106 -18.62 10.73 23.33
CA LEU A 106 -18.28 9.78 22.26
C LEU A 106 -18.65 10.29 20.88
N TRP A 107 -19.85 10.84 20.70
CA TRP A 107 -20.28 11.35 19.40
C TRP A 107 -19.42 12.50 18.85
N VAL A 108 -18.90 13.38 19.75
CA VAL A 108 -17.97 14.47 19.39
C VAL A 108 -16.65 13.88 18.90
N LYS A 109 -16.11 12.89 19.59
CA LYS A 109 -14.87 12.19 19.19
C LYS A 109 -15.04 11.52 17.83
N VAL A 110 -16.14 10.81 17.61
CA VAL A 110 -16.44 10.12 16.34
C VAL A 110 -16.51 11.12 15.18
N ILE A 111 -17.24 12.20 15.32
CA ILE A 111 -17.32 13.24 14.29
C ILE A 111 -15.95 13.85 14.05
N TYR A 112 -15.26 14.25 15.11
CA TYR A 112 -13.96 14.90 14.99
C TYR A 112 -12.93 14.04 14.28
N TYR A 113 -12.69 12.80 14.74
CA TYR A 113 -11.66 11.96 14.13
C TYR A 113 -12.03 11.48 12.72
N THR A 114 -13.33 11.29 12.43
CA THR A 114 -13.78 11.01 11.06
C THR A 114 -13.46 12.18 10.14
N LEU A 115 -13.80 13.41 10.53
CA LEU A 115 -13.50 14.61 9.76
C LEU A 115 -11.99 14.87 9.66
N ALA A 116 -11.24 14.68 10.75
CA ALA A 116 -9.78 14.81 10.73
C ALA A 116 -9.13 13.81 9.76
N TYR A 117 -9.62 12.57 9.72
CA TYR A 117 -9.14 11.58 8.78
C TYR A 117 -9.51 11.90 7.33
N MET A 118 -10.73 12.38 7.06
CA MET A 118 -11.15 12.86 5.74
C MET A 118 -10.33 14.07 5.28
N LEU A 119 -10.05 15.02 6.17
CA LEU A 119 -9.17 16.17 5.88
C LEU A 119 -7.74 15.72 5.58
N PHE A 120 -7.21 14.79 6.36
CA PHE A 120 -5.90 14.21 6.10
C PHE A 120 -5.86 13.49 4.74
N ALA A 121 -6.86 12.66 4.40
CA ALA A 121 -6.96 11.98 3.11
C ALA A 121 -7.03 13.00 1.96
N THR A 122 -7.83 14.07 2.11
CA THR A 122 -7.87 15.17 1.13
C THR A 122 -6.51 15.84 0.97
N SER A 123 -5.82 16.12 2.09
CA SER A 123 -4.46 16.69 2.09
C SER A 123 -3.46 15.77 1.38
N PHE A 124 -3.56 14.47 1.62
CA PHE A 124 -2.73 13.46 0.96
C PHE A 124 -2.98 13.46 -0.55
N SER A 125 -4.24 13.38 -0.98
CA SER A 125 -4.62 13.41 -2.40
C SER A 125 -4.20 14.71 -3.08
N MET A 126 -4.44 15.88 -2.45
CA MET A 126 -4.05 17.20 -2.97
C MET A 126 -2.55 17.28 -3.31
N THR A 127 -1.74 16.53 -2.62
CA THR A 127 -0.28 16.56 -2.80
C THR A 127 0.20 15.40 -3.67
N MET A 128 -0.25 14.18 -3.40
CA MET A 128 0.27 12.98 -4.05
C MET A 128 -0.28 12.75 -5.46
N VAL A 129 -1.52 13.15 -5.76
CA VAL A 129 -2.09 13.01 -7.11
C VAL A 129 -1.34 13.88 -8.13
N PRO A 130 -1.14 15.19 -7.92
CA PRO A 130 -0.31 16.01 -8.79
C PRO A 130 1.15 15.54 -8.84
N TYR A 131 1.70 15.02 -7.73
CA TYR A 131 3.05 14.49 -7.65
C TYR A 131 3.25 13.28 -8.55
N HIS A 132 2.34 12.29 -8.51
CA HIS A 132 2.42 11.13 -9.41
C HIS A 132 2.29 11.53 -10.87
N ALA A 133 1.43 12.49 -11.17
CA ALA A 133 1.24 12.98 -12.54
C ALA A 133 2.45 13.77 -13.05
N LEU A 134 3.18 14.49 -12.20
CA LEU A 134 4.40 15.21 -12.58
C LEU A 134 5.52 14.27 -13.05
N LEU A 135 5.58 13.02 -12.57
CA LEU A 135 6.55 12.02 -13.00
C LEU A 135 6.60 11.85 -14.52
N ALA A 136 5.42 11.80 -15.15
CA ALA A 136 5.31 11.64 -16.60
C ALA A 136 5.79 12.88 -17.38
N GLU A 137 5.69 14.06 -16.76
CA GLU A 137 6.11 15.34 -17.35
C GLU A 137 7.61 15.60 -17.15
N MET A 138 8.23 15.04 -16.10
CA MET A 138 9.65 15.21 -15.81
C MET A 138 10.57 14.58 -16.87
N THR A 139 10.19 13.43 -17.42
CA THR A 139 11.01 12.75 -18.43
C THR A 139 10.19 11.81 -19.31
N LYS A 140 10.52 11.81 -20.59
CA LYS A 140 10.02 10.84 -21.60
C LYS A 140 10.95 9.64 -21.75
N SER A 141 12.17 9.70 -21.18
CA SER A 141 13.14 8.61 -21.23
C SER A 141 12.76 7.49 -20.28
N TYR A 142 12.62 6.28 -20.82
CA TYR A 142 12.34 5.08 -20.03
C TYR A 142 13.39 4.82 -18.93
N THR A 143 14.67 5.00 -19.27
CA THR A 143 15.79 4.79 -18.31
C THR A 143 15.77 5.80 -17.15
N GLU A 144 15.57 7.10 -17.46
CA GLU A 144 15.49 8.13 -16.43
C GLU A 144 14.22 7.96 -15.56
N ARG A 145 13.09 7.54 -16.15
CA ARG A 145 11.88 7.23 -15.42
C ARG A 145 12.09 6.08 -14.42
N ASN A 146 12.72 4.99 -14.85
CA ASN A 146 13.03 3.86 -13.99
C ASN A 146 13.98 4.25 -12.83
N LYS A 147 15.00 5.08 -13.12
CA LYS A 147 15.89 5.62 -12.11
C LYS A 147 15.12 6.46 -11.08
N LEU A 148 14.22 7.33 -11.55
CA LEU A 148 13.42 8.18 -10.69
C LEU A 148 12.50 7.36 -9.78
N VAL A 149 11.81 6.36 -10.33
CA VAL A 149 10.97 5.41 -9.57
C VAL A 149 11.80 4.61 -8.56
N GLY A 150 13.01 4.18 -8.93
CA GLY A 150 13.91 3.46 -8.04
C GLY A 150 14.34 4.31 -6.83
N VAL A 151 14.70 5.57 -7.05
CA VAL A 151 15.08 6.49 -5.96
C VAL A 151 13.87 6.81 -5.07
N ARG A 152 12.67 7.00 -5.64
CA ARG A 152 11.41 7.15 -4.90
C ARG A 152 11.18 5.97 -3.96
N ALA A 153 11.36 4.75 -4.45
CA ALA A 153 11.18 3.54 -3.63
C ALA A 153 12.13 3.49 -2.43
N ILE A 154 13.37 4.00 -2.56
CA ILE A 154 14.30 4.12 -1.44
C ILE A 154 13.74 5.06 -0.37
N PHE A 155 13.29 6.27 -0.75
CA PHE A 155 12.72 7.23 0.19
C PHE A 155 11.46 6.69 0.86
N SER A 156 10.58 6.02 0.11
CA SER A 156 9.38 5.36 0.64
C SER A 156 9.73 4.31 1.69
N ASN A 157 10.71 3.42 1.41
CA ASN A 157 11.12 2.37 2.34
C ASN A 157 11.79 2.92 3.61
N VAL A 158 12.62 3.96 3.47
CA VAL A 158 13.22 4.65 4.63
C VAL A 158 12.12 5.27 5.49
N SER A 159 11.14 5.92 4.88
CA SER A 159 10.01 6.49 5.60
C SER A 159 9.13 5.43 6.28
N ASN A 160 8.90 4.29 5.65
CA ASN A 160 8.20 3.17 6.25
C ASN A 160 8.91 2.65 7.52
N LEU A 161 10.24 2.55 7.47
CA LEU A 161 11.03 2.17 8.63
C LEU A 161 10.92 3.19 9.77
N ILE A 162 11.05 4.49 9.43
CA ILE A 162 10.90 5.58 10.40
C ILE A 162 9.49 5.57 11.01
N ALA A 163 8.46 5.41 10.19
CA ALA A 163 7.05 5.34 10.61
C ALA A 163 6.75 4.13 11.51
N GLY A 164 7.48 3.02 11.34
CA GLY A 164 7.32 1.84 12.19
C GLY A 164 8.04 1.92 13.53
N VAL A 165 9.17 2.64 13.59
CA VAL A 165 10.08 2.59 14.75
C VAL A 165 9.98 3.86 15.60
N VAL A 166 10.05 5.03 14.97
CA VAL A 166 10.24 6.31 15.67
C VAL A 166 9.03 6.79 16.47
N PRO A 167 7.75 6.60 16.02
CA PRO A 167 6.60 7.12 16.73
C PRO A 167 6.52 6.68 18.19
N MET A 168 6.71 5.39 18.47
CA MET A 168 6.66 4.86 19.82
C MET A 168 7.81 5.34 20.70
N ILE A 169 8.95 5.70 20.11
CA ILE A 169 10.07 6.32 20.83
C ILE A 169 9.66 7.73 21.28
N ILE A 170 9.09 8.51 20.35
CA ILE A 170 8.65 9.89 20.63
C ILE A 170 7.57 9.88 21.72
N ILE A 171 6.54 9.02 21.61
CA ILE A 171 5.45 8.94 22.56
C ILE A 171 5.98 8.71 23.98
N LYS A 172 6.99 7.85 24.14
CA LYS A 172 7.61 7.53 25.46
C LYS A 172 8.44 8.67 26.06
N LEU A 173 8.82 9.70 25.31
CA LEU A 173 9.52 10.87 25.84
C LEU A 173 8.61 11.78 26.64
N PHE A 174 7.30 11.64 26.53
CA PHE A 174 6.32 12.44 27.26
C PHE A 174 5.86 11.69 28.52
N ALA A 175 5.66 12.44 29.60
CA ALA A 175 5.18 11.87 30.87
C ALA A 175 3.72 11.39 30.80
N ASP A 176 2.92 11.99 29.92
CA ASP A 176 1.52 11.67 29.67
C ASP A 176 1.35 11.09 28.27
N ALA A 177 0.64 9.96 28.17
CA ALA A 177 0.46 9.24 26.90
C ALA A 177 -0.30 10.08 25.86
N GLN A 178 -1.30 10.86 26.27
CA GLN A 178 -2.08 11.70 25.36
C GLN A 178 -1.23 12.80 24.75
N ASN A 179 -0.43 13.49 25.56
CA ASN A 179 0.53 14.48 25.10
C ASN A 179 1.62 13.85 24.21
N GLY A 180 1.98 12.60 24.49
CA GLY A 180 2.91 11.82 23.65
C GLY A 180 2.38 11.57 22.25
N TRP A 181 1.12 11.17 22.11
CA TRP A 181 0.48 10.99 20.82
C TRP A 181 0.37 12.30 20.03
N PHE A 182 -0.04 13.38 20.70
CA PHE A 182 -0.15 14.68 20.05
C PHE A 182 1.22 15.25 19.63
N GLY A 183 2.23 15.15 20.51
CA GLY A 183 3.61 15.54 20.22
C GLY A 183 4.19 14.76 19.03
N MET A 184 3.96 13.45 18.98
CA MET A 184 4.31 12.62 17.83
C MET A 184 3.61 13.09 16.56
N GLY A 185 2.32 13.40 16.65
CA GLY A 185 1.53 13.92 15.52
C GLY A 185 2.08 15.22 14.94
N ILE A 186 2.51 16.16 15.80
CA ILE A 186 3.15 17.41 15.37
C ILE A 186 4.50 17.15 14.71
N ILE A 187 5.37 16.35 15.35
CA ILE A 187 6.72 16.04 14.85
C ILE A 187 6.64 15.36 13.49
N PHE A 188 5.78 14.34 13.34
CA PHE A 188 5.60 13.66 12.06
C PHE A 188 4.87 14.53 11.03
N GLY A 189 3.93 15.38 11.44
CA GLY A 189 3.31 16.36 10.55
C GLY A 189 4.34 17.28 9.90
N ILE A 190 5.29 17.79 10.69
CA ILE A 190 6.41 18.60 10.19
C ILE A 190 7.37 17.74 9.34
N PHE A 191 7.72 16.55 9.80
CA PHE A 191 8.58 15.61 9.07
C PHE A 191 8.04 15.28 7.68
N TYR A 192 6.75 15.07 7.53
CA TYR A 192 6.10 14.80 6.25
C TYR A 192 5.91 16.04 5.37
N ALA A 193 5.89 17.23 5.95
CA ALA A 193 5.76 18.48 5.21
C ALA A 193 7.10 18.98 4.62
N ILE A 194 8.21 18.78 5.33
CA ILE A 194 9.56 19.26 4.90
C ILE A 194 9.94 18.80 3.48
N PRO A 195 9.76 17.53 3.07
CA PRO A 195 10.10 17.06 1.73
C PRO A 195 9.48 17.89 0.61
N TRP A 196 8.29 18.44 0.81
CA TRP A 196 7.59 19.22 -0.21
C TRP A 196 8.26 20.55 -0.54
N ILE A 197 9.07 21.08 0.38
CA ILE A 197 9.97 22.21 0.10
C ILE A 197 10.98 21.81 -0.98
N PHE A 198 11.59 20.64 -0.81
CA PHE A 198 12.58 20.14 -1.77
C PHE A 198 11.94 19.78 -3.11
N VAL A 199 10.76 19.12 -3.10
CA VAL A 199 10.00 18.83 -4.32
C VAL A 199 9.66 20.13 -5.06
N PHE A 200 9.12 21.13 -4.37
CA PHE A 200 8.75 22.42 -4.96
C PHE A 200 9.94 23.14 -5.58
N LEU A 201 11.09 23.19 -4.88
CA LEU A 201 12.29 23.87 -5.35
C LEU A 201 13.02 23.08 -6.45
N GLY A 202 13.08 21.76 -6.34
CA GLY A 202 13.83 20.90 -7.27
C GLY A 202 13.12 20.57 -8.58
N THR A 203 11.83 20.92 -8.68
CA THR A 203 11.04 20.72 -9.90
C THR A 203 10.72 22.03 -10.64
N LYS A 204 11.38 23.13 -10.30
CA LYS A 204 11.11 24.45 -10.91
C LYS A 204 11.37 24.51 -12.42
N ASP A 205 12.31 23.73 -12.91
CA ASP A 205 12.75 23.73 -14.29
C ASP A 205 11.96 22.71 -15.16
N VAL A 206 11.02 21.97 -14.56
CA VAL A 206 10.15 21.04 -15.27
C VAL A 206 9.14 21.85 -16.09
N LYS A 207 9.18 21.66 -17.41
CA LYS A 207 8.18 22.22 -18.32
C LYS A 207 6.91 21.38 -18.21
N GLU A 208 5.93 21.89 -17.50
CA GLU A 208 4.62 21.26 -17.43
C GLU A 208 3.93 21.34 -18.80
N GLU A 209 3.37 20.23 -19.25
CA GLU A 209 2.57 20.23 -20.48
C GLU A 209 1.34 21.16 -20.30
N PRO A 210 0.93 21.87 -21.38
CA PRO A 210 -0.27 22.70 -21.29
C PRO A 210 -1.46 21.87 -20.81
N PRO A 211 -2.41 22.49 -20.10
CA PRO A 211 -3.58 21.79 -19.61
C PRO A 211 -4.30 21.12 -20.78
N ILE A 212 -4.54 19.82 -20.66
CA ILE A 212 -5.34 19.08 -21.65
C ILE A 212 -6.73 19.69 -21.59
N ILE A 213 -7.15 20.35 -22.66
CA ILE A 213 -8.53 20.83 -22.82
C ILE A 213 -9.41 19.58 -22.80
N PRO A 214 -10.34 19.44 -21.84
CA PRO A 214 -11.16 18.24 -21.75
C PRO A 214 -11.90 18.05 -23.06
N LEU A 215 -11.68 16.87 -23.68
CA LEU A 215 -12.55 16.41 -24.74
C LEU A 215 -13.94 16.24 -24.12
N LYS A 216 -14.85 17.19 -24.43
CA LYS A 216 -16.28 17.26 -24.05
C LYS A 216 -16.62 16.92 -22.59
N GLU A 217 -17.22 17.87 -21.91
CA GLU A 217 -17.71 17.89 -20.53
C GLU A 217 -18.72 16.80 -20.14
N ASN A 218 -19.02 15.79 -20.97
CA ASN A 218 -20.16 14.88 -20.80
C ASN A 218 -19.81 13.40 -20.63
N ASP A 219 -18.55 13.02 -20.53
CA ASP A 219 -18.28 11.63 -20.16
C ASP A 219 -18.22 11.53 -18.63
N TYR A 220 -19.33 11.06 -18.07
CA TYR A 220 -19.45 10.73 -16.65
C TYR A 220 -18.24 9.88 -16.22
N PHE A 221 -17.41 10.39 -15.33
CA PHE A 221 -16.24 9.67 -14.76
C PHE A 221 -16.61 8.23 -14.35
N LEU A 222 -17.78 8.05 -13.71
CA LEU A 222 -18.28 6.74 -13.30
C LEU A 222 -18.55 5.81 -14.49
N LYS A 223 -19.02 6.33 -15.62
CA LYS A 223 -19.26 5.51 -16.83
C LYS A 223 -17.93 5.06 -17.43
N SER A 224 -16.99 5.96 -17.59
CA SER A 224 -15.63 5.64 -18.08
C SER A 224 -14.91 4.66 -17.14
N TRP A 225 -15.02 4.88 -15.82
CA TRP A 225 -14.48 3.97 -14.81
C TRP A 225 -15.08 2.57 -14.92
N TRP A 226 -16.40 2.47 -15.06
CA TRP A 226 -17.10 1.20 -15.22
C TRP A 226 -16.74 0.47 -16.52
N GLU A 227 -16.59 1.19 -17.61
CA GLU A 227 -16.14 0.63 -18.90
C GLU A 227 -14.69 0.11 -18.78
N ASN A 228 -13.81 0.86 -18.16
CA ASN A 228 -12.45 0.43 -17.89
C ASN A 228 -12.41 -0.80 -16.96
N ALA A 229 -13.25 -0.84 -15.92
CA ALA A 229 -13.38 -2.02 -15.07
C ALA A 229 -13.76 -3.27 -15.87
N LYS A 230 -14.77 -3.17 -16.76
CA LYS A 230 -15.18 -4.30 -17.63
C LYS A 230 -14.03 -4.83 -18.49
N ILE A 231 -13.17 -3.92 -18.99
CA ILE A 231 -12.01 -4.30 -19.79
C ILE A 231 -11.03 -5.10 -18.95
N VAL A 232 -10.64 -4.57 -17.81
CA VAL A 232 -9.63 -5.16 -16.93
C VAL A 232 -10.07 -6.51 -16.38
N PHE A 233 -11.36 -6.62 -16.04
CA PHE A 233 -11.95 -7.87 -15.53
C PHE A 233 -12.21 -8.95 -16.61
N LYS A 234 -12.06 -8.66 -17.90
CA LYS A 234 -12.03 -9.70 -18.93
C LYS A 234 -10.76 -10.53 -18.88
N ASN A 235 -9.63 -9.94 -18.51
CA ASN A 235 -8.34 -10.60 -18.44
C ASN A 235 -8.29 -11.56 -17.23
N LYS A 236 -8.27 -12.88 -17.50
CA LYS A 236 -8.24 -13.91 -16.45
C LYS A 236 -6.98 -13.82 -15.58
N SER A 237 -5.82 -13.62 -16.20
CA SER A 237 -4.55 -13.51 -15.46
C SER A 237 -4.57 -12.33 -14.49
N TYR A 238 -5.17 -11.21 -14.88
CA TYR A 238 -5.30 -10.05 -13.99
C TYR A 238 -6.30 -10.30 -12.85
N ARG A 239 -7.43 -10.94 -13.10
CA ARG A 239 -8.37 -11.34 -12.01
C ARG A 239 -7.67 -12.21 -10.97
N LEU A 240 -6.86 -13.17 -11.42
CA LEU A 240 -6.09 -14.03 -10.51
C LEU A 240 -5.01 -13.24 -9.76
N LEU A 241 -4.33 -12.30 -10.44
CA LEU A 241 -3.40 -11.37 -9.78
C LEU A 241 -4.11 -10.52 -8.72
N LEU A 242 -5.30 -9.99 -9.01
CA LEU A 242 -6.09 -9.24 -8.02
C LEU A 242 -6.43 -10.09 -6.80
N GLY A 243 -6.81 -11.36 -6.99
CA GLY A 243 -7.04 -12.30 -5.89
C GLY A 243 -5.78 -12.51 -5.02
N ILE A 244 -4.63 -12.73 -5.65
CA ILE A 244 -3.33 -12.81 -4.98
C ILE A 244 -3.05 -11.52 -4.20
N TYR A 245 -3.21 -10.38 -4.86
CA TYR A 245 -2.86 -9.06 -4.33
C TYR A 245 -3.73 -8.68 -3.13
N ILE A 246 -5.05 -8.79 -3.27
CA ILE A 246 -6.00 -8.50 -2.18
C ILE A 246 -5.67 -9.36 -0.97
N ALA A 247 -5.58 -10.67 -1.14
CA ALA A 247 -5.33 -11.57 -0.04
C ALA A 247 -3.96 -11.31 0.64
N SER A 248 -2.90 -11.10 -0.15
CA SER A 248 -1.56 -10.81 0.35
C SER A 248 -1.50 -9.51 1.15
N TYR A 249 -2.05 -8.43 0.60
CA TYR A 249 -1.96 -7.12 1.24
C TYR A 249 -2.94 -6.98 2.40
N THR A 250 -4.12 -7.59 2.35
CA THR A 250 -5.02 -7.67 3.51
C THR A 250 -4.36 -8.44 4.67
N ALA A 251 -3.58 -9.51 4.36
CA ALA A 251 -2.78 -10.20 5.39
C ALA A 251 -1.73 -9.30 6.03
N ILE A 252 -1.00 -8.50 5.21
CA ILE A 252 -0.01 -7.53 5.71
C ILE A 252 -0.69 -6.49 6.60
N ASP A 253 -1.78 -5.88 6.16
CA ASP A 253 -2.44 -4.82 6.90
C ASP A 253 -3.07 -5.31 8.20
N THR A 254 -3.71 -6.49 8.18
CA THR A 254 -4.27 -7.12 9.37
C THR A 254 -3.17 -7.46 10.38
N PHE A 255 -2.05 -8.04 9.90
CA PHE A 255 -0.89 -8.33 10.74
C PHE A 255 -0.34 -7.05 11.38
N MET A 256 -0.15 -6.00 10.61
CA MET A 256 0.34 -4.72 11.10
C MET A 256 -0.58 -4.09 12.14
N ALA A 257 -1.89 -4.13 11.92
CA ALA A 257 -2.88 -3.54 12.82
C ALA A 257 -2.96 -4.28 14.17
N ILE A 258 -2.93 -5.62 14.16
CA ILE A 258 -3.05 -6.43 15.39
C ILE A 258 -1.72 -6.59 16.14
N ASN A 259 -0.59 -6.30 15.48
CA ASN A 259 0.74 -6.57 16.03
C ASN A 259 1.02 -5.86 17.36
N ILE A 260 0.58 -4.60 17.49
CA ILE A 260 0.77 -3.84 18.74
C ILE A 260 0.00 -4.47 19.90
N TYR A 261 -1.24 -4.93 19.67
CA TYR A 261 -2.06 -5.61 20.69
C TYR A 261 -1.44 -6.95 21.07
N PHE A 262 -0.89 -7.71 20.12
CA PHE A 262 -0.24 -8.99 20.39
C PHE A 262 0.98 -8.82 21.29
N ILE A 263 1.86 -7.86 20.99
CA ILE A 263 3.08 -7.64 21.75
C ILE A 263 2.77 -7.00 23.13
N LYS A 264 1.84 -6.05 23.16
CA LYS A 264 1.47 -5.32 24.38
C LYS A 264 0.63 -6.17 25.32
N ASP A 265 -0.46 -6.76 24.81
CA ASP A 265 -1.53 -7.30 25.67
C ASP A 265 -1.49 -8.83 25.80
N TYR A 266 -0.89 -9.56 24.83
CA TYR A 266 -0.69 -11.00 24.94
C TYR A 266 0.66 -11.34 25.54
N LEU A 267 1.75 -10.76 25.00
CA LEU A 267 3.10 -11.06 25.45
C LEU A 267 3.52 -10.27 26.70
N ASN A 268 2.84 -9.21 27.04
CA ASN A 268 3.21 -8.24 28.10
C ASN A 268 4.60 -7.62 27.87
N MET A 269 4.99 -7.41 26.59
CA MET A 269 6.31 -6.92 26.18
C MET A 269 6.25 -5.53 25.53
N ARG A 270 5.50 -4.59 26.10
CA ARG A 270 5.31 -3.22 25.53
C ARG A 270 6.61 -2.53 25.14
N GLY A 271 7.66 -2.72 25.94
CA GLY A 271 8.99 -2.13 25.68
C GLY A 271 9.65 -2.62 24.39
N SER A 272 9.30 -3.81 23.94
CA SER A 272 9.95 -4.50 22.82
C SER A 272 9.26 -4.31 21.47
N TYR A 273 8.08 -3.66 21.42
CA TYR A 273 7.31 -3.46 20.18
C TYR A 273 8.15 -2.80 19.08
N THR A 274 8.84 -1.72 19.41
CA THR A 274 9.65 -0.96 18.47
C THR A 274 10.77 -1.81 17.85
N ILE A 275 11.46 -2.61 18.68
CA ILE A 275 12.56 -3.49 18.23
C ILE A 275 12.00 -4.62 17.37
N PHE A 276 10.91 -5.25 17.80
CA PHE A 276 10.24 -6.32 17.05
C PHE A 276 9.83 -5.82 15.66
N LEU A 277 9.13 -4.69 15.58
CA LEU A 277 8.66 -4.13 14.32
C LEU A 277 9.84 -3.64 13.45
N GLY A 278 10.87 -3.06 14.07
CA GLY A 278 12.09 -2.64 13.40
C GLY A 278 12.80 -3.82 12.71
N ILE A 279 12.98 -4.94 13.42
CA ILE A 279 13.56 -6.17 12.86
C ILE A 279 12.71 -6.67 11.67
N PHE A 280 11.39 -6.71 11.83
CA PHE A 280 10.47 -7.12 10.77
C PHE A 280 10.65 -6.27 9.51
N ILE A 281 10.58 -4.94 9.63
CA ILE A 281 10.65 -4.02 8.48
C ILE A 281 12.04 -4.06 7.83
N ILE A 282 13.13 -4.08 8.62
CA ILE A 282 14.49 -4.17 8.10
C ILE A 282 14.68 -5.50 7.36
N ALA A 283 14.24 -6.62 7.93
CA ALA A 283 14.31 -7.93 7.29
C ALA A 283 13.51 -7.94 5.97
N GLN A 284 12.32 -7.34 5.95
CA GLN A 284 11.50 -7.21 4.76
C GLN A 284 12.23 -6.44 3.65
N ILE A 285 12.83 -5.29 3.96
CA ILE A 285 13.55 -4.46 2.99
C ILE A 285 14.79 -5.18 2.47
N LEU A 286 15.63 -5.73 3.36
CA LEU A 286 16.89 -6.38 2.99
C LEU A 286 16.66 -7.68 2.21
N SER A 287 15.50 -8.30 2.31
CA SER A 287 15.16 -9.54 1.60
C SER A 287 14.60 -9.31 0.19
N VAL A 288 14.31 -8.07 -0.22
CA VAL A 288 13.82 -7.76 -1.57
C VAL A 288 14.73 -8.30 -2.67
N PRO A 289 16.07 -8.09 -2.64
CA PRO A 289 16.96 -8.63 -3.66
C PRO A 289 16.94 -10.17 -3.73
N LEU A 290 16.76 -10.86 -2.59
CA LEU A 290 16.63 -12.31 -2.54
C LEU A 290 15.40 -12.77 -3.35
N PHE A 291 14.24 -12.17 -3.12
CA PHE A 291 13.00 -12.54 -3.81
C PHE A 291 13.01 -12.14 -5.29
N ILE A 292 13.65 -11.03 -5.67
CA ILE A 292 13.92 -10.69 -7.08
C ILE A 292 14.76 -11.77 -7.73
N LYS A 293 15.83 -12.27 -7.07
CA LYS A 293 16.70 -13.34 -7.58
C LYS A 293 15.96 -14.68 -7.72
N ILE A 294 15.09 -15.02 -6.75
CA ILE A 294 14.25 -16.23 -6.83
C ILE A 294 13.27 -16.10 -8.00
N SER A 295 12.61 -14.94 -8.11
CA SER A 295 11.64 -14.62 -9.14
C SER A 295 12.26 -14.73 -10.55
N SER A 296 13.46 -14.17 -10.75
CA SER A 296 14.16 -14.22 -12.05
C SER A 296 14.65 -15.61 -12.44
N LYS A 297 15.09 -16.44 -11.45
CA LYS A 297 15.64 -17.76 -11.73
C LYS A 297 14.59 -18.88 -11.77
N LYS A 298 13.61 -18.83 -10.87
CA LYS A 298 12.62 -19.93 -10.67
C LYS A 298 11.18 -19.50 -11.04
N GLY A 299 10.97 -18.24 -11.38
CA GLY A 299 9.67 -17.68 -11.70
C GLY A 299 8.95 -17.04 -10.49
N LYS A 300 8.04 -16.13 -10.75
CA LYS A 300 7.32 -15.33 -9.76
C LYS A 300 6.42 -16.18 -8.86
N LYS A 301 5.82 -17.24 -9.41
CA LYS A 301 5.00 -18.18 -8.67
C LYS A 301 5.77 -18.83 -7.52
N ILE A 302 7.00 -19.31 -7.75
CA ILE A 302 7.85 -19.92 -6.72
C ILE A 302 8.29 -18.88 -5.70
N SER A 303 8.63 -17.68 -6.14
CA SER A 303 8.97 -16.56 -5.24
C SER A 303 7.85 -16.29 -4.23
N LEU A 304 6.62 -16.18 -4.72
CA LEU A 304 5.46 -15.93 -3.86
C LEU A 304 5.17 -17.09 -2.91
N ILE A 305 5.19 -18.33 -3.40
CA ILE A 305 4.98 -19.55 -2.57
C ILE A 305 6.01 -19.60 -1.45
N THR A 306 7.30 -19.35 -1.74
CA THR A 306 8.37 -19.32 -0.73
C THR A 306 8.09 -18.28 0.35
N GLY A 307 7.69 -17.06 -0.05
CA GLY A 307 7.33 -16.00 0.90
C GLY A 307 6.13 -16.38 1.78
N ILE A 308 5.07 -16.93 1.18
CA ILE A 308 3.86 -17.36 1.90
C ILE A 308 4.18 -18.48 2.90
N LEU A 309 4.94 -19.48 2.50
CA LEU A 309 5.29 -20.61 3.38
C LEU A 309 6.17 -20.17 4.55
N LEU A 310 7.14 -19.30 4.30
CA LEU A 310 8.01 -18.79 5.34
C LEU A 310 7.26 -17.92 6.35
N TRP A 311 6.47 -16.97 5.88
CA TRP A 311 5.70 -16.08 6.76
C TRP A 311 4.55 -16.81 7.45
N GLY A 312 3.70 -17.52 6.69
CA GLY A 312 2.56 -18.26 7.23
C GLY A 312 3.01 -19.38 8.18
N GLY A 313 4.09 -20.11 7.85
CA GLY A 313 4.67 -21.12 8.74
C GLY A 313 5.15 -20.52 10.06
N THR A 314 5.80 -19.35 10.03
CA THR A 314 6.21 -18.65 11.24
C THR A 314 5.00 -18.18 12.06
N LEU A 315 3.94 -17.66 11.42
CA LEU A 315 2.69 -17.28 12.11
C LEU A 315 2.02 -18.48 12.81
N ILE A 316 2.07 -19.67 12.23
CA ILE A 316 1.55 -20.89 12.85
C ILE A 316 2.41 -21.25 14.09
N ILE A 317 3.74 -21.14 13.99
CA ILE A 317 4.64 -21.37 15.12
C ILE A 317 4.33 -20.41 16.29
N MET A 318 3.89 -19.17 15.99
CA MET A 318 3.47 -18.21 17.01
C MET A 318 2.28 -18.69 17.85
N LEU A 319 1.50 -19.66 17.40
CA LEU A 319 0.46 -20.31 18.21
C LEU A 319 1.02 -21.10 19.40
N LEU A 320 2.27 -21.52 19.35
CA LEU A 320 2.94 -22.28 20.42
C LEU A 320 3.53 -21.37 21.52
N ILE A 321 3.63 -20.05 21.24
CA ILE A 321 4.23 -19.08 22.16
C ILE A 321 3.32 -18.81 23.34
N LYS A 322 3.94 -18.67 24.51
CA LYS A 322 3.29 -18.32 25.77
C LYS A 322 3.71 -16.92 26.21
N PRO A 323 2.92 -16.23 27.04
CA PRO A 323 3.39 -15.05 27.75
C PRO A 323 4.71 -15.38 28.46
N ASN A 324 5.65 -14.43 28.48
CA ASN A 324 6.99 -14.59 29.04
C ASN A 324 7.94 -15.56 28.29
N SER A 325 7.61 -15.90 27.04
CA SER A 325 8.58 -16.59 26.16
C SER A 325 9.83 -15.74 25.95
N SER A 326 10.95 -16.41 25.62
CA SER A 326 12.22 -15.70 25.40
C SER A 326 12.09 -14.61 24.32
N ILE A 327 12.55 -13.41 24.63
CA ILE A 327 12.56 -12.27 23.72
C ILE A 327 13.39 -12.56 22.46
N TYR A 328 14.45 -13.33 22.55
CA TYR A 328 15.28 -13.72 21.42
C TYR A 328 14.53 -14.59 20.42
N PHE A 329 13.64 -15.46 20.92
CA PHE A 329 12.76 -16.24 20.03
C PHE A 329 11.81 -15.31 19.27
N MET A 330 11.30 -14.29 19.93
CA MET A 330 10.42 -13.29 19.31
C MET A 330 11.14 -12.49 18.23
N TYR A 331 12.40 -12.11 18.45
CA TYR A 331 13.21 -11.41 17.46
C TYR A 331 13.56 -12.31 16.27
N ALA A 332 13.87 -13.58 16.51
CA ALA A 332 14.10 -14.55 15.43
C ALA A 332 12.82 -14.77 14.59
N ALA A 333 11.66 -14.90 15.24
CA ALA A 333 10.38 -15.01 14.56
C ALA A 333 10.06 -13.75 13.73
N SER A 334 10.31 -12.55 14.27
CA SER A 334 10.15 -11.28 13.55
C SER A 334 11.03 -11.21 12.30
N LEU A 335 12.28 -11.63 12.40
CA LEU A 335 13.20 -11.73 11.28
C LEU A 335 12.65 -12.65 10.17
N LEU A 336 12.23 -13.86 10.53
CA LEU A 336 11.68 -14.83 9.58
C LEU A 336 10.39 -14.35 8.93
N MET A 337 9.49 -13.74 9.74
CA MET A 337 8.25 -13.14 9.24
C MET A 337 8.55 -11.99 8.26
N GLY A 338 9.50 -11.12 8.57
CA GLY A 338 9.91 -10.03 7.70
C GLY A 338 10.47 -10.53 6.37
N ILE A 339 11.35 -11.55 6.41
CA ILE A 339 11.87 -12.19 5.18
C ILE A 339 10.70 -12.73 4.34
N GLY A 340 9.80 -13.52 4.92
CA GLY A 340 8.66 -14.09 4.18
C GLY A 340 7.71 -13.03 3.63
N ALA A 341 7.39 -11.99 4.42
CA ALA A 341 6.54 -10.88 4.03
C ALA A 341 7.12 -10.09 2.84
N SER A 342 8.45 -10.04 2.67
CA SER A 342 9.10 -9.43 1.51
C SER A 342 8.65 -10.09 0.20
N GLY A 343 8.66 -11.43 0.14
CA GLY A 343 8.22 -12.17 -1.05
C GLY A 343 6.74 -11.93 -1.37
N VAL A 344 5.91 -11.85 -0.33
CA VAL A 344 4.47 -11.61 -0.45
C VAL A 344 4.17 -10.18 -0.92
N ALA A 345 4.92 -9.19 -0.46
CA ALA A 345 4.72 -7.79 -0.83
C ALA A 345 5.22 -7.45 -2.24
N VAL A 346 6.41 -7.95 -2.63
CA VAL A 346 7.07 -7.54 -3.88
C VAL A 346 6.55 -8.31 -5.09
N THR A 347 6.23 -9.59 -4.93
CA THR A 347 5.91 -10.45 -6.08
C THR A 347 4.67 -10.03 -6.87
N PRO A 348 3.54 -9.61 -6.28
CA PRO A 348 2.37 -9.18 -7.04
C PRO A 348 2.65 -7.98 -7.96
N TRP A 349 3.46 -7.02 -7.52
CA TRP A 349 3.91 -5.90 -8.34
C TRP A 349 4.79 -6.35 -9.51
N GLY A 350 5.61 -7.39 -9.27
CA GLY A 350 6.39 -8.01 -10.34
C GLY A 350 5.52 -8.76 -11.37
N ILE A 351 4.37 -9.29 -10.98
CA ILE A 351 3.41 -9.99 -11.87
C ILE A 351 2.61 -9.00 -12.72
N LEU A 352 2.32 -7.81 -12.24
CA LEU A 352 1.46 -6.82 -12.90
C LEU A 352 1.85 -6.55 -14.37
N PRO A 353 3.11 -6.31 -14.75
CA PRO A 353 3.50 -6.11 -16.15
C PRO A 353 3.15 -7.30 -17.05
N GLU A 354 3.27 -8.55 -16.56
CA GLU A 354 2.90 -9.74 -17.34
C GLU A 354 1.40 -9.75 -17.68
N THR A 355 0.55 -9.26 -16.79
CA THR A 355 -0.88 -9.17 -17.06
C THR A 355 -1.23 -8.06 -18.06
N MET A 356 -0.38 -7.04 -18.19
CA MET A 356 -0.50 -6.01 -19.23
C MET A 356 -0.12 -6.56 -20.61
N ASP A 357 0.86 -7.48 -20.67
CA ASP A 357 1.20 -8.20 -21.89
C ASP A 357 0.05 -9.14 -22.31
N VAL A 358 -0.65 -9.77 -21.34
CA VAL A 358 -1.88 -10.53 -21.63
C VAL A 358 -2.98 -9.62 -22.21
N GLU A 359 -3.12 -8.39 -21.72
CA GLU A 359 -4.06 -7.42 -22.31
C GLU A 359 -3.68 -7.08 -23.77
N GLU A 360 -2.40 -6.95 -24.04
CA GLU A 360 -1.92 -6.73 -25.41
C GLU A 360 -2.31 -7.89 -26.33
N LEU A 361 -2.24 -9.12 -25.84
CA LEU A 361 -2.73 -10.29 -26.57
C LEU A 361 -4.24 -10.25 -26.79
N ILE A 362 -5.02 -9.70 -25.83
CA ILE A 362 -6.48 -9.59 -25.93
C ILE A 362 -6.91 -8.51 -26.94
N SER A 363 -6.36 -7.29 -26.82
CA SER A 363 -6.91 -6.09 -27.50
C SER A 363 -5.91 -5.37 -28.41
N SER A 364 -4.74 -5.95 -28.69
CA SER A 364 -3.63 -5.31 -29.42
C SER A 364 -3.14 -3.98 -28.81
N LYS A 365 -3.57 -3.64 -27.60
CA LYS A 365 -3.24 -2.38 -26.91
C LYS A 365 -2.70 -2.64 -25.51
N ARG A 366 -1.66 -1.90 -25.10
CA ARG A 366 -1.18 -1.88 -23.71
C ARG A 366 -1.87 -0.76 -22.94
N ARG A 367 -2.58 -1.10 -21.87
CA ARG A 367 -3.34 -0.16 -21.05
C ARG A 367 -2.76 -0.07 -19.64
N GLU A 368 -1.48 0.22 -19.55
CA GLU A 368 -0.72 0.19 -18.27
C GLU A 368 -1.34 1.04 -17.17
N GLY A 369 -1.79 2.26 -17.51
CA GLY A 369 -2.40 3.17 -16.54
C GLY A 369 -3.70 2.64 -15.93
N ILE A 370 -4.53 1.95 -16.72
CA ILE A 370 -5.80 1.40 -16.23
C ILE A 370 -5.52 0.25 -15.25
N TYR A 371 -4.65 -0.69 -15.62
CA TYR A 371 -4.31 -1.85 -14.81
C TYR A 371 -3.65 -1.46 -13.48
N SER A 372 -2.67 -0.56 -13.50
CA SER A 372 -2.02 -0.06 -12.29
C SER A 372 -2.95 0.79 -11.44
N GLY A 373 -3.81 1.62 -12.05
CA GLY A 373 -4.80 2.43 -11.34
C GLY A 373 -5.80 1.58 -10.57
N PHE A 374 -6.36 0.52 -11.22
CA PHE A 374 -7.24 -0.43 -10.53
C PHE A 374 -6.55 -1.18 -9.40
N MET A 375 -5.29 -1.59 -9.58
CA MET A 375 -4.53 -2.25 -8.53
C MET A 375 -4.31 -1.34 -7.32
N THR A 376 -4.00 -0.07 -7.54
CA THR A 376 -3.84 0.93 -6.47
C THR A 376 -5.17 1.20 -5.75
N PHE A 377 -6.26 1.37 -6.49
CA PHE A 377 -7.61 1.55 -5.93
C PHE A 377 -8.04 0.37 -5.03
N ILE A 378 -7.84 -0.86 -5.52
CA ILE A 378 -8.13 -2.07 -4.76
C ILE A 378 -7.25 -2.16 -3.51
N ARG A 379 -6.00 -1.69 -3.57
CA ARG A 379 -5.09 -1.63 -2.42
C ARG A 379 -5.66 -0.76 -1.29
N GLN A 380 -6.20 0.41 -1.61
CA GLN A 380 -6.81 1.31 -0.63
C GLN A 380 -8.02 0.67 0.05
N ILE A 381 -8.90 0.04 -0.74
CA ILE A 381 -10.08 -0.67 -0.19
C ILE A 381 -9.65 -1.84 0.70
N SER A 382 -8.69 -2.65 0.27
CA SER A 382 -8.20 -3.81 1.04
C SER A 382 -7.66 -3.39 2.40
N GLN A 383 -6.91 -2.28 2.48
CA GLN A 383 -6.42 -1.73 3.74
C GLN A 383 -7.56 -1.28 4.65
N ALA A 384 -8.54 -0.57 4.09
CA ALA A 384 -9.70 -0.11 4.85
C ALA A 384 -10.50 -1.28 5.47
N VAL A 385 -10.74 -2.32 4.67
CA VAL A 385 -11.45 -3.53 5.11
C VAL A 385 -10.63 -4.27 6.18
N ALA A 386 -9.32 -4.38 6.02
CA ALA A 386 -8.45 -5.02 7.01
C ALA A 386 -8.53 -4.34 8.38
N LEU A 387 -8.43 -3.01 8.41
CA LEU A 387 -8.51 -2.23 9.65
C LEU A 387 -9.91 -2.29 10.27
N PHE A 388 -10.96 -2.21 9.46
CA PHE A 388 -12.35 -2.34 9.91
C PHE A 388 -12.62 -3.71 10.54
N LEU A 389 -12.25 -4.80 9.86
CA LEU A 389 -12.41 -6.16 10.39
C LEU A 389 -11.58 -6.40 11.65
N THR A 390 -10.37 -5.82 11.75
CA THR A 390 -9.56 -5.87 12.94
C THR A 390 -10.26 -5.17 14.12
N GLY A 391 -10.86 -3.99 13.88
CA GLY A 391 -11.63 -3.27 14.89
C GLY A 391 -12.84 -4.05 15.40
N ILE A 392 -13.63 -4.64 14.49
CA ILE A 392 -14.77 -5.50 14.86
C ILE A 392 -14.28 -6.69 15.70
N TYR A 393 -13.20 -7.34 15.27
CA TYR A 393 -12.69 -8.52 15.97
C TYR A 393 -12.24 -8.19 17.40
N ILE A 394 -11.57 -7.06 17.62
CA ILE A 394 -11.14 -6.59 18.93
C ILE A 394 -12.35 -6.45 19.87
N ASP A 395 -13.46 -5.90 19.40
CA ASP A 395 -14.68 -5.78 20.20
C ASP A 395 -15.32 -7.16 20.49
N ILE A 396 -15.39 -8.05 19.49
CA ILE A 396 -15.96 -9.40 19.64
C ILE A 396 -15.23 -10.22 20.71
N ILE A 397 -13.91 -10.12 20.80
CA ILE A 397 -13.14 -10.83 21.82
C ILE A 397 -13.24 -10.20 23.22
N GLY A 398 -13.96 -9.08 23.33
CA GLY A 398 -14.16 -8.36 24.58
C GLY A 398 -12.92 -7.60 25.06
N TYR A 399 -12.25 -6.89 24.11
CA TYR A 399 -11.13 -6.01 24.46
C TYR A 399 -11.60 -4.91 25.40
N GLN A 400 -10.97 -4.84 26.58
CA GLN A 400 -11.32 -3.87 27.60
C GLN A 400 -10.59 -2.54 27.32
N ILE A 401 -11.38 -1.49 27.13
CA ILE A 401 -10.90 -0.12 26.96
C ILE A 401 -10.77 0.50 28.36
N ALA A 402 -9.67 1.22 28.59
CA ALA A 402 -9.42 1.90 29.84
C ALA A 402 -10.49 2.97 30.15
N SER A 403 -10.74 3.26 31.41
CA SER A 403 -11.59 4.38 31.82
C SER A 403 -10.84 5.72 31.63
N ASN A 404 -9.51 5.68 31.75
CA ASN A 404 -8.62 6.81 31.54
C ASN A 404 -7.45 6.43 30.63
N PRO A 405 -6.97 7.34 29.78
CA PRO A 405 -5.90 7.07 28.81
C PRO A 405 -4.56 6.65 29.41
N ASN A 406 -4.29 6.99 30.67
CA ASN A 406 -3.08 6.64 31.40
C ASN A 406 -3.21 5.37 32.22
N GLU A 407 -4.39 4.75 32.22
CA GLU A 407 -4.64 3.51 32.94
C GLU A 407 -4.17 2.31 32.14
N GLU A 408 -3.31 1.49 32.75
CA GLU A 408 -2.90 0.23 32.17
C GLU A 408 -3.88 -0.89 32.52
N ILE A 409 -4.67 -1.32 31.54
CA ILE A 409 -5.54 -2.50 31.72
C ILE A 409 -4.80 -3.76 31.37
N ILE A 410 -4.81 -4.74 32.25
CA ILE A 410 -4.44 -6.11 31.95
C ILE A 410 -5.65 -6.80 31.34
N GLN A 411 -5.56 -7.17 30.08
CA GLN A 411 -6.64 -7.84 29.36
C GLN A 411 -6.94 -9.21 29.95
N THR A 412 -8.22 -9.64 29.88
CA THR A 412 -8.59 -10.97 30.37
C THR A 412 -7.85 -12.07 29.61
N ALA A 413 -7.64 -13.24 30.23
CA ALA A 413 -7.01 -14.38 29.57
C ALA A 413 -7.76 -14.83 28.31
N LYS A 414 -9.09 -14.63 28.24
CA LYS A 414 -9.93 -14.88 27.05
C LYS A 414 -9.58 -13.91 25.94
N THR A 415 -9.53 -12.63 26.23
CA THR A 415 -9.18 -11.56 25.27
C THR A 415 -7.76 -11.73 24.75
N ALA A 416 -6.79 -11.93 25.65
CA ALA A 416 -5.38 -12.15 25.27
C ALA A 416 -5.23 -13.38 24.35
N ARG A 417 -5.94 -14.48 24.63
CA ARG A 417 -5.99 -15.65 23.76
C ARG A 417 -6.62 -15.34 22.40
N GLY A 418 -7.70 -14.55 22.37
CA GLY A 418 -8.34 -14.07 21.15
C GLY A 418 -7.37 -13.27 20.27
N ILE A 419 -6.62 -12.33 20.85
CA ILE A 419 -5.58 -11.56 20.15
C ILE A 419 -4.55 -12.49 19.52
N LYS A 420 -4.04 -13.47 20.27
CA LYS A 420 -3.08 -14.46 19.73
C LYS A 420 -3.64 -15.26 18.56
N LEU A 421 -4.89 -15.73 18.67
CA LEU A 421 -5.52 -16.51 17.60
C LEU A 421 -5.69 -15.66 16.35
N PHE A 422 -6.15 -14.43 16.47
CA PHE A 422 -6.30 -13.53 15.33
C PHE A 422 -4.97 -13.17 14.67
N TYR A 423 -3.96 -12.85 15.48
CA TYR A 423 -2.60 -12.56 15.01
C TYR A 423 -2.03 -13.70 14.15
N SER A 424 -2.28 -14.94 14.53
CA SER A 424 -1.73 -16.11 13.84
C SER A 424 -2.65 -16.60 12.71
N PHE A 425 -3.95 -16.76 12.95
CA PHE A 425 -4.86 -17.39 11.98
C PHE A 425 -5.34 -16.45 10.88
N CYS A 426 -5.70 -15.20 11.20
CA CYS A 426 -6.28 -14.32 10.20
C CYS A 426 -5.32 -14.04 9.03
N PRO A 427 -4.08 -13.59 9.24
CA PRO A 427 -3.13 -13.43 8.15
C PRO A 427 -2.81 -14.77 7.46
N THR A 428 -2.72 -15.88 8.22
CA THR A 428 -2.42 -17.20 7.63
C THR A 428 -3.53 -17.66 6.68
N ILE A 429 -4.80 -17.50 7.05
CA ILE A 429 -5.93 -17.85 6.17
C ILE A 429 -5.88 -17.00 4.89
N LEU A 430 -5.62 -15.70 5.01
CA LEU A 430 -5.46 -14.81 3.85
C LEU A 430 -4.28 -15.23 2.97
N LEU A 431 -3.16 -15.64 3.56
CA LEU A 431 -2.02 -16.17 2.82
C LEU A 431 -2.35 -17.50 2.12
N LEU A 432 -3.16 -18.37 2.71
CA LEU A 432 -3.65 -19.59 2.05
C LEU A 432 -4.58 -19.27 0.88
N ILE A 433 -5.41 -18.23 1.00
CA ILE A 433 -6.22 -17.72 -0.13
C ILE A 433 -5.30 -17.20 -1.25
N ALA A 434 -4.26 -16.43 -0.91
CA ALA A 434 -3.27 -15.97 -1.88
C ALA A 434 -2.56 -17.16 -2.56
N LEU A 435 -2.21 -18.20 -1.80
CA LEU A 435 -1.59 -19.43 -2.28
C LEU A 435 -2.51 -20.18 -3.27
N TYR A 436 -3.81 -20.28 -2.97
CA TYR A 436 -4.80 -20.86 -3.86
C TYR A 436 -4.84 -20.15 -5.22
N PHE A 437 -4.94 -18.80 -5.23
CA PHE A 437 -4.89 -18.02 -6.47
C PHE A 437 -3.54 -18.15 -7.19
N THR A 438 -2.45 -18.24 -6.44
CA THR A 438 -1.10 -18.48 -6.98
C THR A 438 -0.99 -19.80 -7.71
N PHE A 439 -1.57 -20.89 -7.19
CA PHE A 439 -1.59 -22.18 -7.89
C PHE A 439 -2.40 -22.12 -9.18
N LYS A 440 -3.49 -21.35 -9.22
CA LYS A 440 -4.32 -21.16 -10.41
C LYS A 440 -3.73 -20.18 -11.42
N TYR A 441 -2.71 -19.41 -11.05
CA TYR A 441 -2.09 -18.43 -11.95
C TYR A 441 -1.37 -19.14 -13.10
N PRO A 442 -1.74 -18.86 -14.39
CA PRO A 442 -1.30 -19.69 -15.52
C PRO A 442 0.09 -19.33 -16.03
N LEU A 443 0.56 -18.08 -15.79
CA LEU A 443 1.85 -17.66 -16.32
C LEU A 443 3.02 -18.21 -15.48
N ASN A 444 3.95 -18.78 -16.18
CA ASN A 444 5.29 -19.16 -15.73
C ASN A 444 6.30 -18.78 -16.82
N PRO A 445 7.61 -18.84 -16.60
CA PRO A 445 8.59 -18.41 -17.60
C PRO A 445 8.42 -19.03 -18.99
N LYS A 446 7.99 -20.30 -19.07
CA LYS A 446 7.79 -21.02 -20.33
C LYS A 446 6.51 -20.56 -21.05
N THR A 447 5.40 -20.46 -20.32
CA THR A 447 4.13 -20.03 -20.91
C THR A 447 4.17 -18.55 -21.29
N PHE A 448 4.92 -17.73 -20.55
CA PHE A 448 5.16 -16.34 -20.87
C PHE A 448 5.96 -16.15 -22.16
N ASP A 449 7.04 -16.92 -22.35
CA ASP A 449 7.85 -16.88 -23.58
C ASP A 449 7.02 -17.27 -24.81
N ILE A 450 6.19 -18.32 -24.70
CA ILE A 450 5.29 -18.74 -25.80
C ILE A 450 4.29 -17.65 -26.12
N MET A 451 3.67 -17.04 -25.12
CA MET A 451 2.73 -15.95 -25.27
C MET A 451 3.39 -14.73 -25.96
N GLN A 452 4.60 -14.34 -25.54
CA GLN A 452 5.33 -13.21 -26.13
C GLN A 452 5.66 -13.47 -27.61
N LYS A 453 6.13 -14.65 -27.95
CA LYS A 453 6.39 -15.05 -29.35
C LYS A 453 5.13 -14.96 -30.20
N GLU A 454 3.97 -15.32 -29.64
CA GLU A 454 2.70 -15.23 -30.32
C GLU A 454 2.24 -13.78 -30.51
N ILE A 455 2.43 -12.91 -29.51
CA ILE A 455 2.17 -11.48 -29.66
C ILE A 455 3.04 -10.90 -30.77
N ASP A 456 4.34 -11.23 -30.80
CA ASP A 456 5.27 -10.76 -31.83
C ASP A 456 4.89 -11.28 -33.21
N ARG A 457 4.45 -12.53 -33.31
CA ARG A 457 3.97 -13.12 -34.57
C ARG A 457 2.74 -12.37 -35.10
N LEU A 458 1.76 -12.10 -34.24
CA LEU A 458 0.54 -11.36 -34.59
C LEU A 458 0.84 -9.90 -34.93
N LYS A 459 1.78 -9.24 -34.26
CA LYS A 459 2.27 -7.90 -34.61
C LYS A 459 2.86 -7.83 -36.01
N ASN A 460 3.51 -8.89 -36.47
CA ASN A 460 4.11 -9.01 -37.78
C ASN A 460 3.12 -9.59 -38.83
N ASN A 461 1.83 -9.38 -38.63
CA ASN A 461 0.75 -9.83 -39.52
C ASN A 461 0.64 -11.36 -39.71
N GLY A 462 1.00 -12.13 -38.67
CA GLY A 462 0.83 -13.57 -38.67
C GLY A 462 -0.65 -13.98 -38.75
N ILE A 463 -0.96 -14.98 -39.58
CA ILE A 463 -2.33 -15.48 -39.80
C ILE A 463 -2.78 -16.27 -38.56
N LYS A 464 -3.96 -15.99 -38.02
CA LYS A 464 -4.46 -16.63 -36.79
C LYS A 464 -4.68 -18.12 -36.95
N GLU A 465 -5.06 -18.58 -38.13
CA GLU A 465 -5.32 -19.98 -38.46
C GLU A 465 -4.07 -20.85 -38.40
N ASP A 466 -2.86 -20.26 -38.57
CA ASP A 466 -1.57 -20.98 -38.61
C ASP A 466 -0.97 -21.21 -37.19
N VAL A 467 -1.71 -20.91 -36.13
CA VAL A 467 -1.23 -21.14 -34.76
C VAL A 467 -1.22 -22.64 -34.42
N ASP A 468 -0.14 -23.10 -33.80
CA ASP A 468 -0.08 -24.47 -33.28
C ASP A 468 -1.02 -24.67 -32.08
N ALA A 469 -1.47 -25.94 -31.89
CA ALA A 469 -2.45 -26.27 -30.86
C ALA A 469 -1.98 -25.95 -29.43
N LYS A 470 -0.66 -26.05 -29.17
CA LYS A 470 -0.07 -25.76 -27.84
C LYS A 470 -0.08 -24.26 -27.55
N THR A 471 0.35 -23.44 -28.49
CA THR A 471 0.34 -21.98 -28.37
C THR A 471 -1.09 -21.47 -28.19
N LYS A 472 -2.04 -21.99 -29.02
CA LYS A 472 -3.47 -21.68 -28.90
C LYS A 472 -4.00 -21.99 -27.49
N ALA A 473 -3.76 -23.19 -26.97
CA ALA A 473 -4.21 -23.59 -25.62
C ALA A 473 -3.64 -22.68 -24.53
N ILE A 474 -2.36 -22.32 -24.60
CA ILE A 474 -1.73 -21.42 -23.64
C ILE A 474 -2.37 -20.02 -23.72
N CYS A 475 -2.57 -19.45 -24.93
CA CYS A 475 -3.20 -18.15 -25.11
C CYS A 475 -4.63 -18.12 -24.55
N GLU A 476 -5.40 -19.18 -24.77
CA GLU A 476 -6.78 -19.32 -24.20
C GLU A 476 -6.74 -19.46 -22.68
N GLU A 477 -5.76 -20.19 -22.13
CA GLU A 477 -5.62 -20.36 -20.68
C GLU A 477 -5.26 -19.04 -19.97
N VAL A 478 -4.31 -18.26 -20.50
CA VAL A 478 -3.84 -17.01 -19.86
C VAL A 478 -4.85 -15.87 -19.98
N THR A 479 -5.57 -15.80 -21.11
CA THR A 479 -6.57 -14.75 -21.34
C THR A 479 -7.93 -15.10 -20.75
N GLY A 480 -8.29 -16.39 -20.74
CA GLY A 480 -9.64 -16.89 -20.43
C GLY A 480 -10.62 -16.69 -21.58
N MET A 481 -10.16 -16.44 -22.79
CA MET A 481 -10.95 -16.18 -23.99
C MET A 481 -10.59 -17.20 -25.10
N LYS A 482 -11.50 -17.40 -26.04
CA LYS A 482 -11.19 -18.24 -27.22
C LYS A 482 -10.17 -17.53 -28.10
N TYR A 483 -9.21 -18.26 -28.64
CA TYR A 483 -8.10 -17.70 -29.43
C TYR A 483 -8.57 -16.84 -30.61
N LYS A 484 -9.65 -17.24 -31.31
CA LYS A 484 -10.24 -16.49 -32.42
C LYS A 484 -10.69 -15.05 -32.04
N ASP A 485 -10.97 -14.82 -30.77
CA ASP A 485 -11.45 -13.55 -30.23
C ASP A 485 -10.31 -12.66 -29.70
N LEU A 486 -9.05 -13.13 -29.74
CA LEU A 486 -7.86 -12.40 -29.31
C LEU A 486 -7.35 -11.45 -30.39
N TYR A 487 -6.52 -10.49 -29.98
CA TYR A 487 -5.80 -9.57 -30.85
C TYR A 487 -6.72 -8.83 -31.85
N LYS A 488 -7.71 -8.10 -31.30
CA LYS A 488 -8.68 -7.29 -32.06
C LYS A 488 -8.27 -5.82 -32.10
#